data_5ec0f59c8d3c63d1705efdf18b6cd95e
#
_entry.id   5ec0f59c8d3c63d1705efdf18b6cd95e
#
_cell.length_a   1.000
_cell.length_b   1.000
_cell.length_c   1.000
_cell.angle_alpha   90.00
_cell.angle_beta   90.00
_cell.angle_gamma   90.00
#
_symmetry.space_group_name_H-M   'P 1'
#
loop_
_entity.id
_entity.type
_entity.pdbx_description
1 polymer ?
#
loop_
_entity_poly.entity_id
_entity_poly.type
_entity_poly.pdbx_seq_one_letter_code
_entity_poly.pdbx_strand_id
1 'polypeptide(L)'
;MSLSFDPQLRQELFFKEKQIAANQCALLIFTSGTTGLPKVVMLSHDAIVSNIKFCYATVGPFRREPGVTMSYLPLNHVAAQLFEVLMPLLCGDCVYFADRDALKGKLIKNLRIAQPTRLFGVPRVYEKIQEELLVAEANSSYLCRLLSSWAKRVLLKSYFCNADGLEPKRTLSYICASLIVRKFKAQVGLGRCAYLWAGGAPLSAQAKKYFLSMDIPVADMFGASEAGGAMTITRSYCHLESSGRVMLGIEVKIDKPNEQGQGEICLRGRCIMMGYLNNEEKTHECIDSDGWMHSGDVGHLSTDGCLHITGRIKDIVITAGGENIPPLYIENRIKAELPCVSNALVVGDKRKFLVVLLTLKTDIDNATGLPFDTLHLDTVSWLKSLDIHQTRLSEVLNIPAFTPSFDYKGSVIKPNQKVVAAVEAGLTRANKNALSRAQRVQKFALLPHDFTVPTGELGPTLKSRRAFICEKYADIIEELYKESSRLLIKNDL
;
A
#
# COMPACT_ATOMS: atom_id res chain seq x y z
N MET A 1 -22.04 22.61 -27.79
CA MET A 1 -23.46 22.39 -27.44
C MET A 1 -23.77 23.27 -26.23
N SER A 2 -24.47 24.40 -26.46
CA SER A 2 -25.05 25.19 -25.37
C SER A 2 -26.28 24.44 -24.88
N LEU A 3 -26.17 23.79 -23.72
CA LEU A 3 -27.35 23.33 -23.01
C LEU A 3 -28.16 24.58 -22.62
N SER A 4 -29.22 24.88 -23.35
CA SER A 4 -30.22 25.83 -22.93
C SER A 4 -30.93 25.21 -21.72
N PHE A 5 -30.42 25.48 -20.51
CA PHE A 5 -31.11 25.10 -19.29
C PHE A 5 -32.45 25.85 -19.23
N ASP A 6 -33.52 25.09 -19.06
CA ASP A 6 -34.83 25.61 -18.73
C ASP A 6 -34.72 26.61 -17.56
N PRO A 7 -35.23 27.84 -17.69
CA PRO A 7 -35.20 28.82 -16.60
C PRO A 7 -35.82 28.32 -15.29
N GLN A 8 -36.82 27.46 -15.34
CA GLN A 8 -37.45 26.86 -14.17
C GLN A 8 -36.49 25.90 -13.45
N LEU A 9 -35.74 25.05 -14.19
CA LEU A 9 -34.73 24.18 -13.61
C LEU A 9 -33.59 24.97 -13.00
N ARG A 10 -33.19 26.11 -13.57
CA ARG A 10 -32.17 26.98 -12.95
C ARG A 10 -32.65 27.57 -11.64
N GLN A 11 -33.90 27.97 -11.57
CA GLN A 11 -34.50 28.53 -10.35
C GLN A 11 -34.60 27.45 -9.26
N GLU A 12 -35.01 26.26 -9.61
CA GLU A 12 -35.07 25.11 -8.69
C GLU A 12 -33.68 24.72 -8.18
N LEU A 13 -32.67 24.66 -9.08
CA LEU A 13 -31.29 24.39 -8.70
C LEU A 13 -30.78 25.43 -7.68
N PHE A 14 -31.00 26.71 -7.96
CA PHE A 14 -30.58 27.80 -7.08
C PHE A 14 -31.26 27.73 -5.69
N PHE A 15 -32.53 27.32 -5.63
CA PHE A 15 -33.21 27.07 -4.35
C PHE A 15 -32.60 25.90 -3.59
N LYS A 16 -32.32 24.79 -4.26
CA LYS A 16 -31.66 23.62 -3.64
C LYS A 16 -30.26 23.96 -3.16
N GLU A 17 -29.46 24.68 -3.95
CA GLU A 17 -28.14 25.13 -3.55
C GLU A 17 -28.15 25.97 -2.28
N LYS A 18 -29.11 26.89 -2.14
CA LYS A 18 -29.28 27.71 -0.93
C LYS A 18 -29.68 26.92 0.32
N GLN A 19 -30.25 25.74 0.18
CA GLN A 19 -30.66 24.89 1.29
C GLN A 19 -29.52 23.99 1.77
N ILE A 20 -28.39 23.88 1.03
CA ILE A 20 -27.25 23.08 1.41
C ILE A 20 -26.52 23.74 2.58
N ALA A 21 -26.46 23.04 3.71
CA ALA A 21 -25.70 23.46 4.89
C ALA A 21 -24.37 22.72 4.99
N ALA A 22 -23.35 23.40 5.50
CA ALA A 22 -22.00 22.84 5.66
C ALA A 22 -21.97 21.54 6.46
N ASN A 23 -22.81 21.43 7.48
CA ASN A 23 -22.94 20.25 8.34
C ASN A 23 -23.94 19.20 7.82
N GLN A 24 -24.50 19.39 6.62
CA GLN A 24 -25.37 18.37 6.02
C GLN A 24 -24.54 17.22 5.45
N CYS A 25 -25.06 15.99 5.56
CA CYS A 25 -24.41 14.82 4.95
C CYS A 25 -24.40 14.96 3.43
N ALA A 26 -23.21 14.92 2.86
CA ALA A 26 -22.97 15.04 1.42
C ALA A 26 -22.60 13.70 0.78
N LEU A 27 -22.00 12.78 1.55
CA LEU A 27 -21.44 11.56 1.02
C LEU A 27 -21.58 10.40 2.00
N LEU A 28 -21.95 9.24 1.47
CA LEU A 28 -22.00 7.97 2.19
C LEU A 28 -20.94 7.02 1.64
N ILE A 29 -20.00 6.60 2.49
CA ILE A 29 -18.93 5.67 2.13
C ILE A 29 -19.13 4.35 2.85
N PHE A 30 -19.25 3.27 2.09
CA PHE A 30 -19.34 1.92 2.63
C PHE A 30 -17.94 1.40 2.93
N THR A 31 -17.70 1.02 4.19
CA THR A 31 -16.44 0.41 4.63
C THR A 31 -16.67 -1.05 4.99
N SER A 32 -15.73 -1.92 4.61
CA SER A 32 -15.75 -3.32 5.02
C SER A 32 -15.47 -3.40 6.52
N GLY A 33 -16.52 -3.61 7.32
CA GLY A 33 -16.36 -3.90 8.74
C GLY A 33 -15.60 -5.22 8.95
N THR A 34 -14.75 -5.28 9.98
CA THR A 34 -14.00 -6.52 10.34
C THR A 34 -14.90 -7.61 10.91
N THR A 35 -16.18 -7.31 11.22
CA THR A 35 -17.08 -8.18 11.99
C THR A 35 -18.44 -8.41 11.35
N GLY A 36 -18.60 -8.28 10.02
CA GLY A 36 -19.90 -8.58 9.39
C GLY A 36 -20.37 -7.55 8.36
N LEU A 37 -21.54 -6.95 8.56
CA LEU A 37 -22.15 -6.00 7.62
C LEU A 37 -21.28 -4.74 7.44
N PRO A 38 -21.17 -4.21 6.21
CA PRO A 38 -20.45 -2.95 5.96
C PRO A 38 -21.00 -1.81 6.81
N LYS A 39 -20.10 -0.99 7.36
CA LYS A 39 -20.48 0.26 8.01
C LYS A 39 -20.58 1.37 6.97
N VAL A 40 -21.50 2.30 7.18
CA VAL A 40 -21.70 3.45 6.28
C VAL A 40 -21.23 4.72 6.98
N VAL A 41 -20.12 5.25 6.52
CA VAL A 41 -19.53 6.51 7.00
C VAL A 41 -20.29 7.69 6.41
N MET A 42 -20.74 8.63 7.22
CA MET A 42 -21.39 9.88 6.80
C MET A 42 -20.39 11.03 6.80
N LEU A 43 -20.15 11.62 5.63
CA LEU A 43 -19.29 12.80 5.50
C LEU A 43 -20.12 14.04 5.18
N SER A 44 -19.92 15.12 5.93
CA SER A 44 -20.56 16.40 5.66
C SER A 44 -19.90 17.15 4.50
N HIS A 45 -20.59 18.13 3.94
CA HIS A 45 -19.99 19.05 2.96
C HIS A 45 -18.74 19.73 3.52
N ASP A 46 -18.77 20.14 4.79
CA ASP A 46 -17.63 20.76 5.46
C ASP A 46 -16.44 19.80 5.59
N ALA A 47 -16.67 18.55 5.95
CA ALA A 47 -15.61 17.55 6.10
C ALA A 47 -14.87 17.32 4.76
N ILE A 48 -15.63 17.18 3.68
CA ILE A 48 -15.10 16.97 2.32
C ILE A 48 -14.28 18.19 1.88
N VAL A 49 -14.87 19.37 1.94
CA VAL A 49 -14.22 20.62 1.50
C VAL A 49 -12.99 20.94 2.33
N SER A 50 -13.05 20.70 3.65
CA SER A 50 -11.91 20.90 4.55
C SER A 50 -10.76 19.95 4.21
N ASN A 51 -11.03 18.65 4.01
CA ASN A 51 -10.00 17.68 3.66
C ASN A 51 -9.27 18.04 2.36
N ILE A 52 -10.03 18.43 1.30
CA ILE A 52 -9.45 18.85 0.03
C ILE A 52 -8.57 20.09 0.21
N LYS A 53 -9.04 21.10 0.95
CA LYS A 53 -8.28 22.32 1.23
C LYS A 53 -7.03 22.04 2.04
N PHE A 54 -7.08 21.15 3.03
CA PHE A 54 -5.93 20.75 3.83
C PHE A 54 -4.91 19.99 2.99
N CYS A 55 -5.34 19.06 2.14
CA CYS A 55 -4.47 18.41 1.16
C CYS A 55 -3.78 19.44 0.25
N TYR A 56 -4.54 20.34 -0.36
CA TYR A 56 -4.02 21.35 -1.25
C TYR A 56 -3.02 22.29 -0.56
N ALA A 57 -3.34 22.77 0.64
CA ALA A 57 -2.46 23.65 1.42
C ALA A 57 -1.17 22.95 1.86
N THR A 58 -1.24 21.63 2.16
CA THR A 58 -0.07 20.86 2.61
C THR A 58 0.84 20.49 1.46
N VAL A 59 0.30 20.09 0.30
CA VAL A 59 1.11 19.71 -0.88
C VAL A 59 1.73 20.95 -1.55
N GLY A 60 1.17 22.11 -1.33
CA GLY A 60 1.60 23.38 -1.92
C GLY A 60 0.89 23.71 -3.23
N PRO A 61 1.10 24.89 -3.77
CA PRO A 61 0.44 25.30 -4.99
C PRO A 61 0.93 24.42 -6.14
N PHE A 62 0.00 23.70 -6.74
CA PHE A 62 0.25 23.02 -8.00
C PHE A 62 0.61 24.04 -9.10
N ARG A 63 1.32 23.60 -10.13
CA ARG A 63 1.61 24.47 -11.27
C ARG A 63 0.31 25.08 -11.78
N ARG A 64 0.38 26.36 -12.23
CA ARG A 64 -0.78 27.14 -12.69
C ARG A 64 -1.52 26.56 -13.90
N GLU A 65 -0.90 25.66 -14.65
CA GLU A 65 -1.53 25.01 -15.80
C GLU A 65 -2.47 23.89 -15.33
N PRO A 66 -3.63 23.72 -15.98
CA PRO A 66 -4.51 22.61 -15.73
C PRO A 66 -3.74 21.28 -15.81
N GLY A 67 -3.84 20.47 -14.77
CA GLY A 67 -3.22 19.16 -14.73
C GLY A 67 -4.04 18.13 -15.48
N VAL A 68 -3.49 16.92 -15.58
CA VAL A 68 -4.21 15.73 -16.04
C VAL A 68 -4.16 14.71 -14.92
N THR A 69 -5.32 14.26 -14.49
CA THR A 69 -5.48 13.16 -13.50
C THR A 69 -6.11 11.97 -14.19
N MET A 70 -5.64 10.77 -13.91
CA MET A 70 -6.25 9.55 -14.40
C MET A 70 -7.14 8.93 -13.33
N SER A 71 -8.44 8.77 -13.65
CA SER A 71 -9.41 8.08 -12.80
C SER A 71 -9.49 6.60 -13.22
N TYR A 72 -9.11 5.71 -12.33
CA TYR A 72 -9.05 4.26 -12.59
C TYR A 72 -9.34 3.41 -11.34
N LEU A 73 -9.37 4.02 -10.17
CA LEU A 73 -9.75 3.34 -8.94
C LEU A 73 -11.28 3.33 -8.78
N PRO A 74 -11.84 2.37 -8.04
CA PRO A 74 -13.28 2.36 -7.74
C PRO A 74 -13.70 3.62 -6.98
N LEU A 75 -14.63 4.40 -7.54
CA LEU A 75 -15.09 5.66 -6.94
C LEU A 75 -15.93 5.50 -5.66
N ASN A 76 -16.26 4.29 -5.26
CA ASN A 76 -16.84 4.00 -3.94
C ASN A 76 -15.82 4.08 -2.79
N HIS A 77 -14.54 4.29 -3.10
CA HIS A 77 -13.48 4.47 -2.11
C HIS A 77 -13.16 5.95 -1.92
N VAL A 78 -13.08 6.42 -0.66
CA VAL A 78 -12.86 7.84 -0.33
C VAL A 78 -11.62 8.43 -1.00
N ALA A 79 -10.53 7.67 -1.08
CA ALA A 79 -9.29 8.15 -1.71
C ALA A 79 -9.45 8.38 -3.22
N ALA A 80 -10.19 7.51 -3.92
CA ALA A 80 -10.50 7.72 -5.34
C ALA A 80 -11.35 8.98 -5.52
N GLN A 81 -12.38 9.18 -4.69
CA GLN A 81 -13.18 10.39 -4.75
C GLN A 81 -12.35 11.64 -4.48
N LEU A 82 -11.49 11.61 -3.46
CA LEU A 82 -10.63 12.74 -3.10
C LEU A 82 -9.66 13.11 -4.24
N PHE A 83 -8.91 12.14 -4.76
CA PHE A 83 -7.80 12.41 -5.69
C PHE A 83 -8.17 12.34 -7.17
N GLU A 84 -9.23 11.63 -7.54
CA GLU A 84 -9.62 11.46 -8.94
C GLU A 84 -10.84 12.30 -9.34
N VAL A 85 -11.58 12.86 -8.36
CA VAL A 85 -12.76 13.71 -8.62
C VAL A 85 -12.62 15.08 -7.96
N LEU A 86 -12.53 15.12 -6.63
CA LEU A 86 -12.67 16.37 -5.88
C LEU A 86 -11.44 17.28 -5.98
N MET A 87 -10.23 16.72 -5.90
CA MET A 87 -8.99 17.48 -6.10
C MET A 87 -8.88 18.02 -7.53
N PRO A 88 -9.17 17.24 -8.60
CA PRO A 88 -9.27 17.77 -9.96
C PRO A 88 -10.25 18.92 -10.12
N LEU A 89 -11.42 18.85 -9.49
CA LEU A 89 -12.40 19.95 -9.50
C LEU A 89 -11.82 21.23 -8.87
N LEU A 90 -11.15 21.11 -7.72
CA LEU A 90 -10.52 22.25 -7.06
C LEU A 90 -9.40 22.86 -7.90
N CYS A 91 -8.60 22.01 -8.58
CA CYS A 91 -7.43 22.43 -9.35
C CYS A 91 -7.75 22.82 -10.78
N GLY A 92 -8.97 22.56 -11.28
CA GLY A 92 -9.34 22.76 -12.69
C GLY A 92 -8.64 21.76 -13.62
N ASP A 93 -8.36 20.53 -13.15
CA ASP A 93 -7.67 19.52 -13.94
C ASP A 93 -8.59 18.82 -14.94
N CYS A 94 -7.99 18.32 -16.01
CA CYS A 94 -8.63 17.37 -16.90
C CYS A 94 -8.60 15.97 -16.28
N VAL A 95 -9.75 15.30 -16.17
CA VAL A 95 -9.86 13.92 -15.70
C VAL A 95 -9.98 12.98 -16.90
N TYR A 96 -9.01 12.07 -17.03
CA TYR A 96 -9.06 10.96 -17.98
C TYR A 96 -9.64 9.72 -17.30
N PHE A 97 -10.81 9.27 -17.73
CA PHE A 97 -11.40 8.03 -17.24
C PHE A 97 -10.77 6.84 -17.97
N ALA A 98 -10.07 6.00 -17.22
CA ALA A 98 -9.40 4.83 -17.76
C ALA A 98 -10.40 3.73 -18.15
N ASP A 99 -9.95 2.78 -18.98
CA ASP A 99 -10.72 1.58 -19.32
C ASP A 99 -11.17 0.83 -18.05
N ARG A 100 -12.36 0.21 -18.11
CA ARG A 100 -12.92 -0.60 -17.01
C ARG A 100 -11.94 -1.68 -16.51
N ASP A 101 -11.10 -2.19 -17.41
CA ASP A 101 -10.10 -3.23 -17.13
C ASP A 101 -8.70 -2.67 -16.85
N ALA A 102 -8.58 -1.38 -16.50
CA ALA A 102 -7.28 -0.76 -16.24
C ALA A 102 -6.44 -1.55 -15.22
N LEU A 103 -7.05 -1.98 -14.11
CA LEU A 103 -6.38 -2.80 -13.09
C LEU A 103 -6.17 -4.26 -13.48
N LYS A 104 -6.80 -4.70 -14.58
CA LYS A 104 -6.66 -6.06 -15.14
C LYS A 104 -5.66 -6.09 -16.31
N GLY A 105 -4.48 -5.51 -16.12
CA GLY A 105 -3.38 -5.56 -17.09
C GLY A 105 -3.33 -4.42 -18.10
N LYS A 106 -4.30 -3.49 -18.13
CA LYS A 106 -4.30 -2.36 -19.09
C LYS A 106 -3.78 -1.04 -18.50
N LEU A 107 -3.26 -1.06 -17.25
CA LEU A 107 -2.83 0.14 -16.53
C LEU A 107 -1.81 0.97 -17.33
N ILE A 108 -0.74 0.35 -17.77
CA ILE A 108 0.34 1.04 -18.51
C ILE A 108 -0.15 1.61 -19.84
N LYS A 109 -1.02 0.90 -20.54
CA LYS A 109 -1.66 1.42 -21.76
C LYS A 109 -2.44 2.70 -21.48
N ASN A 110 -3.26 2.72 -20.42
CA ASN A 110 -4.04 3.90 -20.04
C ASN A 110 -3.11 5.05 -19.58
N LEU A 111 -2.05 4.76 -18.81
CA LEU A 111 -1.05 5.77 -18.40
C LEU A 111 -0.36 6.42 -19.61
N ARG A 112 0.00 5.63 -20.63
CA ARG A 112 0.60 6.14 -21.89
C ARG A 112 -0.34 7.07 -22.68
N ILE A 113 -1.64 6.80 -22.63
CA ILE A 113 -2.64 7.64 -23.30
C ILE A 113 -2.91 8.90 -22.49
N ALA A 114 -3.19 8.75 -21.20
CA ALA A 114 -3.54 9.86 -20.32
C ALA A 114 -2.37 10.82 -20.05
N GLN A 115 -1.13 10.29 -19.96
CA GLN A 115 0.08 11.03 -19.56
C GLN A 115 -0.19 11.95 -18.36
N PRO A 116 -0.62 11.40 -17.22
CA PRO A 116 -1.07 12.19 -16.09
C PRO A 116 0.05 13.06 -15.55
N THR A 117 -0.31 14.26 -15.07
CA THR A 117 0.60 15.14 -14.32
C THR A 117 0.52 14.85 -12.82
N ARG A 118 -0.58 14.21 -12.39
CA ARG A 118 -0.87 13.81 -11.02
C ARG A 118 -1.44 12.40 -11.03
N LEU A 119 -0.94 11.56 -10.14
CA LEU A 119 -1.40 10.18 -10.01
C LEU A 119 -1.48 9.78 -8.54
N PHE A 120 -2.65 9.33 -8.10
CA PHE A 120 -2.83 8.61 -6.85
C PHE A 120 -2.86 7.12 -7.15
N GLY A 121 -2.22 6.30 -6.30
CA GLY A 121 -2.23 4.85 -6.46
C GLY A 121 -2.10 4.11 -5.14
N VAL A 122 -2.52 2.85 -5.14
CA VAL A 122 -2.23 1.91 -4.04
C VAL A 122 -0.87 1.26 -4.29
N PRO A 123 -0.20 0.67 -3.28
CA PRO A 123 1.14 0.07 -3.44
C PRO A 123 1.25 -0.87 -4.62
N ARG A 124 0.26 -1.72 -4.87
CA ARG A 124 0.26 -2.67 -5.98
C ARG A 124 0.35 -2.01 -7.37
N VAL A 125 -0.21 -0.81 -7.51
CA VAL A 125 -0.10 -0.01 -8.74
C VAL A 125 1.35 0.42 -8.98
N TYR A 126 2.04 0.86 -7.92
CA TYR A 126 3.45 1.22 -8.00
C TYR A 126 4.35 0.01 -8.25
N GLU A 127 4.08 -1.13 -7.62
CA GLU A 127 4.77 -2.40 -7.92
C GLU A 127 4.66 -2.72 -9.42
N LYS A 128 3.46 -2.62 -10.00
CA LYS A 128 3.23 -2.85 -11.44
C LYS A 128 4.00 -1.86 -12.32
N ILE A 129 4.02 -0.59 -11.96
CA ILE A 129 4.80 0.44 -12.68
C ILE A 129 6.29 0.14 -12.56
N GLN A 130 6.78 -0.30 -11.40
CA GLN A 130 8.16 -0.70 -11.19
C GLN A 130 8.55 -1.88 -12.07
N GLU A 131 7.71 -2.92 -12.13
CA GLU A 131 7.90 -4.09 -12.99
C GLU A 131 8.10 -3.66 -14.46
N GLU A 132 7.23 -2.80 -14.98
CA GLU A 132 7.31 -2.31 -16.35
C GLU A 132 8.56 -1.45 -16.63
N LEU A 133 8.96 -0.63 -15.65
CA LEU A 133 10.20 0.14 -15.74
C LEU A 133 11.44 -0.77 -15.79
N LEU A 134 11.47 -1.84 -14.98
CA LEU A 134 12.54 -2.84 -15.00
C LEU A 134 12.61 -3.59 -16.32
N VAL A 135 11.46 -3.98 -16.89
CA VAL A 135 11.37 -4.62 -18.21
C VAL A 135 11.88 -3.67 -19.29
N ALA A 136 11.50 -2.40 -19.27
CA ALA A 136 11.96 -1.39 -20.22
C ALA A 136 13.49 -1.19 -20.15
N GLU A 137 14.06 -1.22 -18.94
CA GLU A 137 15.52 -1.16 -18.75
C GLU A 137 16.22 -2.43 -19.25
N ALA A 138 15.70 -3.62 -18.93
CA ALA A 138 16.27 -4.89 -19.35
C ALA A 138 16.34 -5.01 -20.89
N ASN A 139 15.32 -4.51 -21.59
CA ASN A 139 15.24 -4.51 -23.05
C ASN A 139 16.08 -3.40 -23.71
N SER A 140 16.74 -2.54 -22.95
CA SER A 140 17.60 -1.48 -23.49
C SER A 140 19.02 -1.99 -23.82
N SER A 141 19.77 -1.25 -24.65
CA SER A 141 21.16 -1.60 -24.99
C SER A 141 22.07 -1.59 -23.75
N TYR A 142 23.19 -2.30 -23.82
CA TYR A 142 24.17 -2.37 -22.72
C TYR A 142 24.62 -0.98 -22.23
N LEU A 143 24.92 -0.06 -23.17
CA LEU A 143 25.31 1.31 -22.83
C LEU A 143 24.18 2.07 -22.14
N CYS A 144 22.92 1.91 -22.58
CA CYS A 144 21.78 2.53 -21.91
C CYS A 144 21.61 2.01 -20.47
N ARG A 145 21.82 0.71 -20.25
CA ARG A 145 21.75 0.13 -18.89
C ARG A 145 22.85 0.68 -17.97
N LEU A 146 24.08 0.81 -18.50
CA LEU A 146 25.21 1.38 -17.75
C LEU A 146 24.94 2.83 -17.36
N LEU A 147 24.46 3.65 -18.32
CA LEU A 147 24.08 5.05 -18.08
C LEU A 147 22.90 5.15 -17.12
N SER A 148 21.88 4.30 -17.23
CA SER A 148 20.74 4.24 -16.29
C SER A 148 21.21 3.90 -14.88
N SER A 149 22.11 2.94 -14.72
CA SER A 149 22.67 2.57 -13.42
C SER A 149 23.45 3.73 -12.77
N TRP A 150 24.23 4.48 -13.55
CA TRP A 150 24.90 5.70 -13.07
C TRP A 150 23.86 6.76 -12.68
N ALA A 151 22.89 7.05 -13.55
CA ALA A 151 21.86 8.06 -13.33
C ALA A 151 21.07 7.79 -12.06
N LYS A 152 20.63 6.54 -11.85
CA LYS A 152 19.91 6.12 -10.64
C LYS A 152 20.70 6.41 -9.36
N ARG A 153 22.00 6.13 -9.33
CA ARG A 153 22.85 6.43 -8.17
C ARG A 153 22.95 7.93 -7.89
N VAL A 154 23.11 8.74 -8.93
CA VAL A 154 23.19 10.21 -8.81
C VAL A 154 21.86 10.76 -8.31
N LEU A 155 20.74 10.35 -8.89
CA LEU A 155 19.40 10.82 -8.51
C LEU A 155 19.08 10.44 -7.06
N LEU A 156 19.25 9.18 -6.68
CA LEU A 156 19.01 8.75 -5.33
C LEU A 156 19.85 9.54 -4.30
N LYS A 157 21.16 9.70 -4.57
CA LYS A 157 22.03 10.50 -3.72
C LYS A 157 21.55 11.95 -3.59
N SER A 158 21.03 12.53 -4.69
CA SER A 158 20.60 13.93 -4.71
C SER A 158 19.40 14.19 -3.77
N TYR A 159 18.50 13.22 -3.58
CA TYR A 159 17.39 13.31 -2.64
C TYR A 159 17.84 13.23 -1.17
N PHE A 160 18.89 12.46 -0.87
CA PHE A 160 19.41 12.29 0.50
C PHE A 160 20.47 13.34 0.90
N CYS A 161 20.89 14.22 -0.02
CA CYS A 161 21.89 15.24 0.28
C CYS A 161 21.32 16.47 1.00
N ASN A 162 20.00 16.69 0.98
CA ASN A 162 19.35 17.79 1.68
C ASN A 162 18.84 17.32 3.04
N ALA A 163 19.18 18.04 4.10
CA ALA A 163 18.77 17.72 5.46
C ALA A 163 17.24 17.58 5.61
N ASP A 164 16.48 18.42 4.88
CA ASP A 164 15.02 18.39 4.90
C ASP A 164 14.42 17.30 4.00
N GLY A 165 15.20 16.72 3.06
CA GLY A 165 14.77 15.67 2.14
C GLY A 165 13.53 16.00 1.29
N LEU A 166 13.18 17.29 1.18
CA LEU A 166 11.96 17.75 0.47
C LEU A 166 12.15 17.78 -1.03
N GLU A 167 13.31 18.24 -1.48
CA GLU A 167 13.65 18.35 -2.90
C GLU A 167 15.08 17.84 -3.15
N PRO A 168 15.35 17.31 -4.36
CA PRO A 168 16.70 16.87 -4.69
C PRO A 168 17.65 18.08 -4.85
N LYS A 169 18.91 17.89 -4.49
CA LYS A 169 19.96 18.87 -4.79
C LYS A 169 20.21 18.91 -6.30
N ARG A 170 19.79 19.96 -6.96
CA ARG A 170 19.89 20.15 -8.42
C ARG A 170 21.30 20.55 -8.82
N THR A 171 22.16 19.58 -9.07
CA THR A 171 23.50 19.75 -9.64
C THR A 171 23.48 19.49 -11.14
N LEU A 172 24.55 19.83 -11.86
CA LEU A 172 24.68 19.49 -13.28
C LEU A 172 24.56 17.98 -13.52
N SER A 173 25.17 17.17 -12.65
CA SER A 173 25.04 15.70 -12.70
C SER A 173 23.61 15.23 -12.49
N TYR A 174 22.82 15.87 -11.60
CA TYR A 174 21.39 15.57 -11.43
C TYR A 174 20.61 15.85 -12.72
N ILE A 175 20.87 17.00 -13.38
CA ILE A 175 20.17 17.37 -14.62
C ILE A 175 20.47 16.33 -15.72
N CYS A 176 21.72 15.95 -15.90
CA CYS A 176 22.10 14.92 -16.87
C CYS A 176 21.45 13.58 -16.53
N ALA A 177 21.45 13.18 -15.27
CA ALA A 177 20.86 11.92 -14.82
C ALA A 177 19.33 11.90 -15.02
N SER A 178 18.63 13.02 -14.72
CA SER A 178 17.19 13.13 -14.91
C SER A 178 16.78 13.03 -16.39
N LEU A 179 17.58 13.55 -17.30
CA LEU A 179 17.36 13.40 -18.75
C LEU A 179 17.46 11.96 -19.21
N ILE A 180 18.40 11.18 -18.66
CA ILE A 180 18.57 9.76 -19.00
C ILE A 180 17.34 8.96 -18.56
N VAL A 181 16.88 9.10 -17.31
CA VAL A 181 15.74 8.32 -16.81
C VAL A 181 14.41 8.78 -17.40
N ARG A 182 14.32 10.01 -17.92
CA ARG A 182 13.11 10.56 -18.54
C ARG A 182 12.55 9.68 -19.67
N LYS A 183 13.45 9.04 -20.43
CA LYS A 183 13.08 8.10 -21.50
C LYS A 183 12.26 6.91 -20.95
N PHE A 184 12.70 6.33 -19.84
CA PHE A 184 12.01 5.20 -19.20
C PHE A 184 10.69 5.64 -18.58
N LYS A 185 10.65 6.81 -17.89
CA LYS A 185 9.40 7.39 -17.38
C LYS A 185 8.35 7.59 -18.49
N ALA A 186 8.78 8.07 -19.65
CA ALA A 186 7.89 8.27 -20.80
C ALA A 186 7.33 6.94 -21.34
N GLN A 187 8.11 5.86 -21.31
CA GLN A 187 7.66 4.53 -21.76
C GLN A 187 6.50 3.97 -20.92
N VAL A 188 6.41 4.34 -19.65
CA VAL A 188 5.29 3.95 -18.77
C VAL A 188 4.21 5.02 -18.66
N GLY A 189 4.31 6.12 -19.43
CA GLY A 189 3.34 7.22 -19.44
C GLY A 189 3.51 8.24 -18.32
N LEU A 190 4.59 8.19 -17.53
CA LEU A 190 4.86 9.10 -16.41
C LEU A 190 5.83 10.25 -16.76
N GLY A 191 6.12 10.48 -18.04
CA GLY A 191 7.06 11.53 -18.48
C GLY A 191 6.67 12.97 -18.07
N ARG A 192 5.37 13.23 -17.86
CA ARG A 192 4.81 14.51 -17.43
C ARG A 192 4.40 14.53 -15.95
N CYS A 193 4.44 13.37 -15.26
CA CYS A 193 3.94 13.25 -13.90
C CYS A 193 4.87 13.95 -12.91
N ALA A 194 4.33 14.93 -12.20
CA ALA A 194 5.05 15.74 -11.21
C ALA A 194 4.66 15.38 -9.77
N TYR A 195 3.46 14.83 -9.56
CA TYR A 195 2.93 14.55 -8.24
C TYR A 195 2.38 13.13 -8.21
N LEU A 196 2.98 12.30 -7.37
CA LEU A 196 2.59 10.91 -7.18
C LEU A 196 2.33 10.66 -5.70
N TRP A 197 1.17 10.08 -5.40
CA TRP A 197 0.74 9.79 -4.05
C TRP A 197 0.37 8.33 -3.90
N ALA A 198 0.88 7.71 -2.85
CA ALA A 198 0.54 6.35 -2.47
C ALA A 198 -0.31 6.35 -1.20
N GLY A 199 -1.36 5.54 -1.17
CA GLY A 199 -2.22 5.43 0.00
C GLY A 199 -2.99 4.11 0.04
N GLY A 200 -3.77 3.94 1.12
CA GLY A 200 -4.53 2.71 1.36
C GLY A 200 -3.72 1.60 2.04
N ALA A 201 -2.41 1.58 1.85
CA ALA A 201 -1.42 0.79 2.59
C ALA A 201 -0.04 1.44 2.43
N PRO A 202 0.93 1.21 3.34
CA PRO A 202 2.26 1.79 3.21
C PRO A 202 3.02 1.20 2.00
N LEU A 203 3.66 2.08 1.22
CA LEU A 203 4.60 1.66 0.18
C LEU A 203 5.94 1.27 0.82
N SER A 204 6.54 0.16 0.39
CA SER A 204 7.80 -0.31 0.97
C SER A 204 8.93 0.71 0.78
N ALA A 205 9.85 0.81 1.77
CA ALA A 205 11.01 1.69 1.69
C ALA A 205 11.89 1.37 0.46
N GLN A 206 11.96 0.10 0.05
CA GLN A 206 12.69 -0.33 -1.13
C GLN A 206 12.04 0.19 -2.43
N ALA A 207 10.72 0.10 -2.55
CA ALA A 207 9.99 0.67 -3.68
C ALA A 207 10.16 2.18 -3.75
N LYS A 208 10.04 2.90 -2.62
CA LYS A 208 10.30 4.34 -2.56
C LYS A 208 11.71 4.70 -3.03
N LYS A 209 12.75 3.98 -2.56
CA LYS A 209 14.14 4.17 -3.01
C LYS A 209 14.28 3.95 -4.51
N TYR A 210 13.62 2.91 -5.06
CA TYR A 210 13.64 2.66 -6.50
C TYR A 210 13.03 3.84 -7.27
N PHE A 211 11.85 4.30 -6.88
CA PHE A 211 11.19 5.44 -7.54
C PHE A 211 12.00 6.73 -7.41
N LEU A 212 12.59 7.02 -6.26
CA LEU A 212 13.51 8.17 -6.10
C LEU A 212 14.71 8.05 -7.04
N SER A 213 15.26 6.85 -7.25
CA SER A 213 16.35 6.62 -8.20
C SER A 213 15.94 6.87 -9.65
N MET A 214 14.64 6.77 -9.96
CA MET A 214 14.05 7.09 -11.26
C MET A 214 13.57 8.54 -11.36
N ASP A 215 13.90 9.40 -10.38
CA ASP A 215 13.38 10.77 -10.28
C ASP A 215 11.84 10.82 -10.28
N ILE A 216 11.24 9.89 -9.55
CA ILE A 216 9.79 9.74 -9.36
C ILE A 216 9.54 9.76 -7.84
N PRO A 217 9.45 10.94 -7.21
CA PRO A 217 9.16 11.03 -5.78
C PRO A 217 7.69 10.65 -5.52
N VAL A 218 7.49 9.53 -4.82
CA VAL A 218 6.15 9.07 -4.40
C VAL A 218 5.97 9.43 -2.94
N ALA A 219 4.95 10.26 -2.65
CA ALA A 219 4.60 10.63 -1.29
C ALA A 219 3.57 9.65 -0.72
N ASP A 220 3.87 9.06 0.44
CA ASP A 220 2.88 8.27 1.17
C ASP A 220 1.84 9.16 1.84
N MET A 221 0.62 8.68 1.85
CA MET A 221 -0.51 9.26 2.56
C MET A 221 -1.16 8.23 3.46
N PHE A 222 -1.35 8.57 4.70
CA PHE A 222 -2.21 7.83 5.61
C PHE A 222 -3.54 8.55 5.74
N GLY A 223 -4.61 7.76 5.81
CA GLY A 223 -5.96 8.26 5.99
C GLY A 223 -6.99 7.16 6.15
N ALA A 224 -8.19 7.56 6.47
CA ALA A 224 -9.33 6.68 6.70
C ALA A 224 -10.60 7.27 6.10
N SER A 225 -11.59 6.43 5.83
CA SER A 225 -12.92 6.90 5.37
C SER A 225 -13.57 7.77 6.44
N GLU A 226 -13.40 7.39 7.70
CA GLU A 226 -13.90 8.10 8.89
C GLU A 226 -13.26 9.49 9.08
N ALA A 227 -12.12 9.70 8.46
CA ALA A 227 -11.40 10.97 8.46
C ALA A 227 -11.59 11.80 7.17
N GLY A 228 -12.55 11.41 6.34
CA GLY A 228 -12.83 12.09 5.07
C GLY A 228 -11.76 11.93 4.01
N GLY A 229 -10.73 11.11 4.25
CA GLY A 229 -9.64 10.85 3.30
C GLY A 229 -8.26 10.93 3.92
N ALA A 230 -7.38 11.73 3.35
CA ALA A 230 -5.98 11.85 3.78
C ALA A 230 -5.84 12.66 5.06
N MET A 231 -4.93 12.24 5.95
CA MET A 231 -4.62 12.87 7.24
C MET A 231 -3.15 13.25 7.39
N THR A 232 -2.28 12.44 6.83
CA THR A 232 -0.85 12.72 6.78
C THR A 232 -0.32 12.60 5.36
N ILE A 233 0.82 13.25 5.11
CA ILE A 233 1.53 13.16 3.85
C ILE A 233 3.04 13.21 4.07
N THR A 234 3.75 12.33 3.38
CA THR A 234 5.22 12.37 3.34
C THR A 234 5.66 13.54 2.46
N ARG A 235 6.38 14.49 3.04
CA ARG A 235 7.03 15.58 2.31
C ARG A 235 8.56 15.42 2.26
N SER A 236 9.13 14.72 3.25
CA SER A 236 10.56 14.43 3.32
C SER A 236 10.83 12.98 2.93
N TYR A 237 11.77 12.79 2.01
CA TYR A 237 12.20 11.47 1.55
C TYR A 237 13.33 10.88 2.40
N CYS A 238 13.78 11.59 3.44
CA CYS A 238 14.74 11.06 4.41
C CYS A 238 14.11 10.00 5.33
N HIS A 239 12.80 10.06 5.55
CA HIS A 239 12.04 9.16 6.44
C HIS A 239 11.17 8.18 5.63
N LEU A 240 11.80 7.26 4.92
CA LEU A 240 11.10 6.33 4.01
C LEU A 240 10.10 5.40 4.69
N GLU A 241 10.25 5.17 6.00
CA GLU A 241 9.36 4.30 6.78
C GLU A 241 8.22 5.06 7.46
N SER A 242 8.21 6.39 7.38
CA SER A 242 7.13 7.20 7.96
C SER A 242 5.96 7.32 6.99
N SER A 243 4.78 7.55 7.54
CA SER A 243 3.58 7.96 6.80
C SER A 243 3.47 9.48 6.64
N GLY A 244 4.55 10.19 6.97
CA GLY A 244 4.67 11.65 6.82
C GLY A 244 4.17 12.44 8.01
N ARG A 245 4.04 13.74 7.80
CA ARG A 245 3.54 14.68 8.81
C ARG A 245 2.04 14.87 8.68
N VAL A 246 1.42 15.22 9.79
CA VAL A 246 0.00 15.56 9.85
C VAL A 246 -0.27 16.79 8.99
N MET A 247 -1.36 16.76 8.23
CA MET A 247 -1.75 17.87 7.37
C MET A 247 -2.23 19.07 8.20
N LEU A 248 -2.14 20.27 7.60
CA LEU A 248 -2.67 21.48 8.21
C LEU A 248 -4.15 21.33 8.56
N GLY A 249 -4.53 21.83 9.74
CA GLY A 249 -5.92 21.76 10.21
C GLY A 249 -6.36 20.43 10.81
N ILE A 250 -5.42 19.50 11.00
CA ILE A 250 -5.62 18.21 11.64
C ILE A 250 -4.73 18.13 12.88
N GLU A 251 -5.29 17.64 13.96
CA GLU A 251 -4.59 17.35 15.21
C GLU A 251 -4.39 15.85 15.34
N VAL A 252 -3.27 15.45 15.95
CA VAL A 252 -2.95 14.04 16.23
C VAL A 252 -2.50 13.89 17.67
N LYS A 253 -2.95 12.84 18.33
CA LYS A 253 -2.40 12.34 19.60
C LYS A 253 -2.16 10.85 19.52
N ILE A 254 -1.21 10.36 20.33
CA ILE A 254 -1.03 8.94 20.58
C ILE A 254 -1.72 8.64 21.93
N ASP A 255 -2.77 7.85 21.88
CA ASP A 255 -3.52 7.49 23.11
C ASP A 255 -2.83 6.33 23.81
N LYS A 256 -2.73 6.41 25.14
CA LYS A 256 -2.14 5.40 26.03
C LYS A 256 -0.81 4.84 25.50
N PRO A 257 0.20 5.71 25.26
CA PRO A 257 1.48 5.26 24.74
C PRO A 257 2.19 4.33 25.74
N ASN A 258 2.82 3.26 25.22
CA ASN A 258 3.72 2.41 25.99
C ASN A 258 5.08 3.10 26.24
N GLU A 259 6.03 2.40 26.89
CA GLU A 259 7.37 2.93 27.19
C GLU A 259 8.17 3.35 25.93
N GLN A 260 7.80 2.84 24.76
CA GLN A 260 8.41 3.19 23.47
C GLN A 260 7.63 4.31 22.74
N GLY A 261 6.64 4.92 23.39
CA GLY A 261 5.81 5.96 22.79
C GLY A 261 4.79 5.47 21.77
N GLN A 262 4.55 4.17 21.67
CA GLN A 262 3.58 3.56 20.76
C GLN A 262 2.22 3.44 21.42
N GLY A 263 1.17 3.86 20.74
CA GLY A 263 -0.22 3.76 21.20
C GLY A 263 -1.18 3.92 20.04
N GLU A 264 -2.47 4.03 20.34
CA GLU A 264 -3.48 4.28 19.32
C GLU A 264 -3.34 5.68 18.73
N ILE A 265 -3.39 5.78 17.42
CA ILE A 265 -3.39 7.05 16.70
C ILE A 265 -4.80 7.61 16.73
N CYS A 266 -4.98 8.74 17.42
CA CYS A 266 -6.23 9.48 17.46
C CYS A 266 -6.09 10.80 16.72
N LEU A 267 -7.12 11.17 15.98
CA LEU A 267 -7.14 12.29 15.06
C LEU A 267 -8.34 13.20 15.33
N ARG A 268 -8.16 14.51 15.19
CA ARG A 268 -9.22 15.50 15.36
C ARG A 268 -9.11 16.58 14.30
N GLY A 269 -10.26 17.04 13.78
CA GLY A 269 -10.33 18.11 12.79
C GLY A 269 -11.68 18.17 12.09
N ARG A 270 -11.87 19.20 11.27
CA ARG A 270 -13.12 19.43 10.53
C ARG A 270 -13.43 18.36 9.47
N CYS A 271 -12.44 17.55 9.09
CA CYS A 271 -12.57 16.48 8.11
C CYS A 271 -13.11 15.16 8.68
N ILE A 272 -13.26 15.06 10.02
CA ILE A 272 -13.80 13.85 10.66
C ILE A 272 -15.28 13.68 10.32
N MET A 273 -15.69 12.41 10.16
CA MET A 273 -17.07 12.02 9.82
C MET A 273 -18.10 12.53 10.83
N MET A 274 -19.34 12.63 10.40
CA MET A 274 -20.48 12.89 11.28
C MET A 274 -20.80 11.70 12.19
N GLY A 275 -20.46 10.49 11.76
CA GLY A 275 -20.72 9.22 12.42
C GLY A 275 -21.03 8.12 11.40
N TYR A 276 -21.40 6.94 11.93
CA TYR A 276 -21.90 5.84 11.12
C TYR A 276 -23.42 5.91 10.99
N LEU A 277 -23.94 5.80 9.78
CA LEU A 277 -25.38 5.83 9.51
C LEU A 277 -26.13 4.75 10.30
N ASN A 278 -27.13 5.18 11.09
CA ASN A 278 -27.96 4.31 11.96
C ASN A 278 -27.15 3.41 12.91
N ASN A 279 -25.98 3.87 13.38
CA ASN A 279 -25.14 3.10 14.30
C ASN A 279 -24.42 4.04 15.30
N GLU A 280 -25.19 4.54 16.26
CA GLU A 280 -24.71 5.46 17.29
C GLU A 280 -23.68 4.81 18.20
N GLU A 281 -23.87 3.53 18.57
CA GLU A 281 -22.92 2.79 19.42
C GLU A 281 -21.52 2.78 18.78
N LYS A 282 -21.42 2.38 17.51
CA LYS A 282 -20.13 2.37 16.81
C LYS A 282 -19.58 3.77 16.52
N THR A 283 -20.44 4.77 16.45
CA THR A 283 -20.02 6.16 16.33
C THR A 283 -19.34 6.61 17.63
N HIS A 284 -19.92 6.33 18.80
CA HIS A 284 -19.33 6.66 20.10
C HIS A 284 -18.07 5.84 20.41
N GLU A 285 -17.97 4.59 19.93
CA GLU A 285 -16.72 3.83 20.01
C GLU A 285 -15.59 4.45 19.17
N CYS A 286 -15.94 5.12 18.06
CA CYS A 286 -14.98 5.68 17.11
C CYS A 286 -14.63 7.14 17.42
N ILE A 287 -15.58 7.93 17.92
CA ILE A 287 -15.40 9.35 18.23
C ILE A 287 -15.72 9.54 19.70
N ASP A 288 -14.71 9.95 20.50
CA ASP A 288 -14.86 10.20 21.92
C ASP A 288 -15.58 11.52 22.22
N SER A 289 -15.90 11.77 23.51
CA SER A 289 -16.58 12.99 23.97
C SER A 289 -15.82 14.28 23.70
N ASP A 290 -14.49 14.20 23.51
CA ASP A 290 -13.63 15.35 23.23
C ASP A 290 -13.45 15.58 21.72
N GLY A 291 -14.13 14.78 20.88
CA GLY A 291 -14.11 14.84 19.43
C GLY A 291 -12.88 14.21 18.78
N TRP A 292 -12.13 13.36 19.51
CA TRP A 292 -11.06 12.58 18.94
C TRP A 292 -11.60 11.33 18.26
N MET A 293 -11.22 11.14 17.00
CA MET A 293 -11.48 9.92 16.27
C MET A 293 -10.39 8.90 16.58
N HIS A 294 -10.77 7.75 17.10
CA HIS A 294 -9.95 6.57 17.32
C HIS A 294 -9.79 5.80 16.02
N SER A 295 -8.59 5.81 15.44
CA SER A 295 -8.35 5.23 14.11
C SER A 295 -8.32 3.70 14.11
N GLY A 296 -8.09 3.10 15.26
CA GLY A 296 -7.77 1.67 15.39
C GLY A 296 -6.40 1.28 14.83
N ASP A 297 -5.59 2.27 14.41
CA ASP A 297 -4.22 2.07 13.97
C ASP A 297 -3.26 2.42 15.11
N VAL A 298 -2.16 1.65 15.25
CA VAL A 298 -1.13 1.84 16.27
C VAL A 298 0.10 2.48 15.64
N GLY A 299 0.70 3.43 16.36
CA GLY A 299 1.89 4.10 15.88
C GLY A 299 2.55 4.99 16.92
N HIS A 300 3.51 5.77 16.48
CA HIS A 300 4.19 6.78 17.29
C HIS A 300 4.54 8.00 16.45
N LEU A 301 4.77 9.12 17.12
CA LEU A 301 5.30 10.33 16.51
C LEU A 301 6.81 10.40 16.77
N SER A 302 7.59 10.61 15.73
CA SER A 302 9.02 10.91 15.86
C SER A 302 9.23 12.34 16.37
N THR A 303 10.44 12.64 16.84
CA THR A 303 10.81 13.98 17.38
C THR A 303 10.64 15.11 16.39
N ASP A 304 10.72 14.83 15.10
CA ASP A 304 10.48 15.76 14.01
C ASP A 304 9.01 15.84 13.55
N GLY A 305 8.09 15.17 14.27
CA GLY A 305 6.65 15.20 14.03
C GLY A 305 6.16 14.32 12.88
N CYS A 306 6.97 13.34 12.43
CA CYS A 306 6.53 12.35 11.45
C CYS A 306 5.77 11.21 12.14
N LEU A 307 4.65 10.80 11.56
CA LEU A 307 3.86 9.68 12.03
C LEU A 307 4.40 8.36 11.47
N HIS A 308 4.65 7.40 12.34
CA HIS A 308 5.03 6.04 12.01
C HIS A 308 3.92 5.09 12.43
N ILE A 309 3.35 4.39 11.45
CA ILE A 309 2.28 3.41 11.68
C ILE A 309 2.94 2.03 11.80
N THR A 310 2.70 1.37 12.93
CA THR A 310 3.29 0.06 13.21
C THR A 310 2.31 -1.10 13.00
N GLY A 311 1.00 -0.84 13.04
CA GLY A 311 -0.02 -1.87 12.81
C GLY A 311 -1.43 -1.39 13.09
N ARG A 312 -2.36 -2.35 13.21
CA ARG A 312 -3.73 -2.12 13.63
C ARG A 312 -4.00 -2.82 14.95
N ILE A 313 -4.79 -2.20 15.82
CA ILE A 313 -5.18 -2.78 17.11
C ILE A 313 -5.82 -4.16 16.92
N LYS A 314 -6.71 -4.30 15.94
CA LYS A 314 -7.43 -5.55 15.64
C LYS A 314 -6.56 -6.62 14.98
N ASP A 315 -5.44 -6.23 14.37
CA ASP A 315 -4.51 -7.14 13.71
C ASP A 315 -3.33 -7.49 14.63
N ILE A 316 -3.22 -6.86 15.80
CA ILE A 316 -2.18 -7.18 16.79
C ILE A 316 -2.31 -8.65 17.18
N VAL A 317 -1.20 -9.36 17.03
CA VAL A 317 -1.06 -10.74 17.49
C VAL A 317 -0.70 -10.69 18.98
N ILE A 318 -1.56 -11.25 19.83
CA ILE A 318 -1.29 -11.40 21.26
C ILE A 318 -0.77 -12.82 21.48
N THR A 319 0.53 -12.97 21.76
CA THR A 319 1.12 -14.27 21.98
C THR A 319 0.63 -14.90 23.29
N ALA A 320 0.86 -16.20 23.47
CA ALA A 320 0.56 -16.89 24.73
C ALA A 320 1.31 -16.30 25.94
N GLY A 321 2.41 -15.58 25.70
CA GLY A 321 3.17 -14.83 26.71
C GLY A 321 2.61 -13.44 27.01
N GLY A 322 1.51 -13.02 26.35
CA GLY A 322 0.89 -11.70 26.55
C GLY A 322 1.59 -10.55 25.81
N GLU A 323 2.56 -10.80 24.94
CA GLU A 323 3.19 -9.75 24.15
C GLU A 323 2.32 -9.34 22.97
N ASN A 324 2.14 -8.03 22.79
CA ASN A 324 1.42 -7.41 21.67
C ASN A 324 2.37 -7.21 20.49
N ILE A 325 2.17 -7.94 19.41
CA ILE A 325 3.06 -7.95 18.25
C ILE A 325 2.33 -7.41 17.03
N PRO A 326 2.81 -6.31 16.42
CA PRO A 326 2.28 -5.80 15.16
C PRO A 326 2.79 -6.64 13.98
N PRO A 327 1.96 -7.48 13.36
CA PRO A 327 2.41 -8.43 12.34
C PRO A 327 2.88 -7.73 11.06
N LEU A 328 2.24 -6.62 10.67
CA LEU A 328 2.54 -5.88 9.45
C LEU A 328 4.01 -5.43 9.39
N TYR A 329 4.57 -5.01 10.51
CA TYR A 329 5.98 -4.60 10.61
C TYR A 329 6.93 -5.76 10.28
N ILE A 330 6.64 -6.95 10.82
CA ILE A 330 7.42 -8.16 10.58
C ILE A 330 7.26 -8.63 9.13
N GLU A 331 6.03 -8.63 8.61
CA GLU A 331 5.69 -9.02 7.23
C GLU A 331 6.44 -8.15 6.21
N ASN A 332 6.46 -6.84 6.40
CA ASN A 332 7.18 -5.91 5.53
C ASN A 332 8.69 -6.15 5.55
N ARG A 333 9.26 -6.48 6.70
CA ARG A 333 10.69 -6.80 6.83
C ARG A 333 11.05 -8.10 6.14
N ILE A 334 10.21 -9.13 6.27
CA ILE A 334 10.38 -10.40 5.56
C ILE A 334 10.38 -10.17 4.05
N LYS A 335 9.44 -9.39 3.53
CA LYS A 335 9.38 -9.05 2.09
C LYS A 335 10.58 -8.23 1.63
N ALA A 336 11.14 -7.37 2.49
CA ALA A 336 12.36 -6.63 2.16
C ALA A 336 13.60 -7.53 2.03
N GLU A 337 13.69 -8.59 2.84
CA GLU A 337 14.80 -9.55 2.82
C GLU A 337 14.64 -10.67 1.78
N LEU A 338 13.40 -10.89 1.32
CA LEU A 338 13.03 -11.95 0.37
C LEU A 338 12.26 -11.35 -0.82
N PRO A 339 12.94 -10.80 -1.84
CA PRO A 339 12.30 -10.11 -2.96
C PRO A 339 11.44 -11.03 -3.82
N CYS A 340 11.61 -12.35 -3.73
CA CYS A 340 10.79 -13.37 -4.37
C CYS A 340 9.40 -13.52 -3.72
N VAL A 341 9.21 -13.01 -2.50
CA VAL A 341 7.95 -13.14 -1.75
C VAL A 341 6.96 -12.04 -2.17
N SER A 342 5.77 -12.45 -2.57
CA SER A 342 4.64 -11.56 -2.86
C SER A 342 3.90 -11.18 -1.58
N ASN A 343 3.49 -12.18 -0.82
CA ASN A 343 2.77 -12.00 0.42
C ASN A 343 3.45 -12.74 1.58
N ALA A 344 3.45 -12.10 2.73
CA ALA A 344 3.85 -12.68 4.01
C ALA A 344 2.72 -12.44 5.00
N LEU A 345 2.24 -13.48 5.68
CA LEU A 345 1.22 -13.39 6.70
C LEU A 345 1.74 -14.03 8.00
N VAL A 346 1.98 -13.21 9.00
CA VAL A 346 2.42 -13.65 10.34
C VAL A 346 1.22 -14.13 11.15
N VAL A 347 1.35 -15.32 11.73
CA VAL A 347 0.35 -15.95 12.61
C VAL A 347 1.00 -16.27 13.94
N GLY A 348 0.28 -16.05 15.05
CA GLY A 348 0.81 -16.31 16.39
C GLY A 348 -0.13 -15.93 17.53
N ASP A 349 -1.39 -15.55 17.22
CA ASP A 349 -2.37 -15.20 18.24
C ASP A 349 -2.61 -16.37 19.20
N LYS A 350 -2.45 -16.12 20.50
CA LYS A 350 -2.53 -17.12 21.58
C LYS A 350 -1.55 -18.31 21.42
N ARG A 351 -0.52 -18.18 20.58
CA ARG A 351 0.48 -19.22 20.34
C ARG A 351 1.81 -18.91 21.04
N LYS A 352 2.64 -19.96 21.25
CA LYS A 352 3.93 -19.86 21.93
C LYS A 352 4.98 -19.09 21.14
N PHE A 353 4.87 -19.04 19.81
CA PHE A 353 5.81 -18.39 18.89
C PHE A 353 5.09 -17.97 17.58
N LEU A 354 5.77 -17.15 16.79
CA LEU A 354 5.28 -16.72 15.50
C LEU A 354 5.65 -17.69 14.39
N VAL A 355 4.69 -17.92 13.49
CA VAL A 355 4.90 -18.58 12.21
C VAL A 355 4.53 -17.63 11.08
N VAL A 356 5.01 -17.88 9.86
CA VAL A 356 4.66 -17.07 8.68
C VAL A 356 4.24 -17.95 7.51
N LEU A 357 3.16 -17.56 6.86
CA LEU A 357 2.74 -18.08 5.57
C LEU A 357 3.30 -17.18 4.48
N LEU A 358 3.98 -17.76 3.49
CA LEU A 358 4.65 -17.04 2.41
C LEU A 358 4.11 -17.49 1.05
N THR A 359 3.88 -16.53 0.15
CA THR A 359 3.63 -16.82 -1.27
C THR A 359 4.77 -16.30 -2.12
N LEU A 360 5.20 -17.06 -3.11
CA LEU A 360 6.15 -16.60 -4.11
C LEU A 360 5.42 -15.77 -5.18
N LYS A 361 6.10 -14.77 -5.74
CA LYS A 361 5.56 -13.98 -6.85
C LYS A 361 5.38 -14.86 -8.08
N THR A 362 4.15 -14.90 -8.60
CA THR A 362 3.78 -15.56 -9.86
C THR A 362 3.15 -14.57 -10.82
N ASP A 363 3.10 -14.90 -12.08
CA ASP A 363 2.32 -14.15 -13.05
C ASP A 363 0.82 -14.30 -12.74
N ILE A 364 0.04 -13.30 -13.10
CA ILE A 364 -1.42 -13.26 -12.87
C ILE A 364 -2.10 -13.16 -14.23
N ASP A 365 -3.11 -13.98 -14.45
CA ASP A 365 -3.98 -13.88 -15.62
C ASP A 365 -4.72 -12.55 -15.62
N ASN A 366 -4.45 -11.72 -16.62
CA ASN A 366 -5.03 -10.40 -16.74
C ASN A 366 -6.55 -10.43 -17.03
N ALA A 367 -7.10 -11.56 -17.49
CA ALA A 367 -8.52 -11.68 -17.79
C ALA A 367 -9.33 -12.12 -16.57
N THR A 368 -8.83 -13.09 -15.81
CA THR A 368 -9.51 -13.69 -14.67
C THR A 368 -9.02 -13.16 -13.32
N GLY A 369 -7.80 -12.62 -13.27
CA GLY A 369 -7.13 -12.23 -12.03
C GLY A 369 -6.61 -13.42 -11.21
N LEU A 370 -6.64 -14.65 -11.76
CA LEU A 370 -6.13 -15.84 -11.10
C LEU A 370 -4.60 -15.92 -11.24
N PRO A 371 -3.89 -16.50 -10.25
CA PRO A 371 -2.45 -16.71 -10.35
C PRO A 371 -2.14 -17.83 -11.35
N PHE A 372 -1.05 -17.66 -12.11
CA PHE A 372 -0.48 -18.70 -12.95
C PHE A 372 0.54 -19.55 -12.19
N ASP A 373 0.86 -20.72 -12.75
CA ASP A 373 1.99 -21.54 -12.31
C ASP A 373 3.35 -20.92 -12.69
N THR A 374 3.37 -20.03 -13.68
CA THR A 374 4.58 -19.33 -14.12
C THR A 374 5.07 -18.35 -13.05
N LEU A 375 6.33 -18.47 -12.67
CA LEU A 375 6.96 -17.58 -11.71
C LEU A 375 7.27 -16.22 -12.34
N HIS A 376 7.03 -15.17 -11.56
CA HIS A 376 7.39 -13.80 -11.93
C HIS A 376 8.92 -13.64 -12.10
N LEU A 377 9.34 -12.69 -12.92
CA LEU A 377 10.77 -12.43 -13.22
C LEU A 377 11.64 -12.22 -11.97
N ASP A 378 11.11 -11.56 -10.93
CA ASP A 378 11.84 -11.37 -9.67
C ASP A 378 12.15 -12.71 -9.00
N THR A 379 11.16 -13.61 -8.96
CA THR A 379 11.31 -14.95 -8.39
C THR A 379 12.29 -15.78 -9.21
N VAL A 380 12.17 -15.74 -10.54
CA VAL A 380 13.10 -16.44 -11.44
C VAL A 380 14.52 -15.90 -11.28
N SER A 381 14.71 -14.58 -11.16
CA SER A 381 16.02 -13.97 -10.96
C SER A 381 16.62 -14.37 -9.60
N TRP A 382 15.79 -14.40 -8.55
CA TRP A 382 16.21 -14.87 -7.23
C TRP A 382 16.59 -16.37 -7.26
N LEU A 383 15.79 -17.22 -7.90
CA LEU A 383 16.11 -18.65 -8.06
C LEU A 383 17.41 -18.89 -8.83
N LYS A 384 17.67 -18.11 -9.89
CA LYS A 384 18.94 -18.17 -10.61
C LYS A 384 20.14 -17.84 -9.73
N SER A 385 19.99 -16.91 -8.77
CA SER A 385 21.07 -16.62 -7.80
C SER A 385 21.37 -17.80 -6.85
N LEU A 386 20.46 -18.76 -6.74
CA LEU A 386 20.60 -20.02 -6.00
C LEU A 386 21.02 -21.21 -6.88
N ASP A 387 21.33 -20.94 -8.17
CA ASP A 387 21.59 -21.97 -9.18
C ASP A 387 20.38 -22.91 -9.36
N ILE A 388 19.18 -22.32 -9.43
CA ILE A 388 17.90 -22.99 -9.70
C ILE A 388 17.31 -22.39 -10.96
N HIS A 389 17.00 -23.24 -11.95
CA HIS A 389 16.54 -22.81 -13.29
C HIS A 389 15.04 -23.05 -13.53
N GLN A 390 14.31 -23.48 -12.50
CA GLN A 390 12.87 -23.71 -12.56
C GLN A 390 12.13 -22.38 -12.78
N THR A 391 11.08 -22.44 -13.60
CA THR A 391 10.25 -21.28 -13.97
C THR A 391 8.79 -21.41 -13.55
N ARG A 392 8.43 -22.57 -12.98
CA ARG A 392 7.08 -22.86 -12.49
C ARG A 392 7.06 -23.06 -10.99
N LEU A 393 5.99 -22.56 -10.36
CA LEU A 393 5.79 -22.70 -8.92
C LEU A 393 5.64 -24.17 -8.51
N SER A 394 4.89 -24.95 -9.31
CA SER A 394 4.70 -26.38 -9.09
C SER A 394 6.01 -27.15 -9.05
N GLU A 395 6.98 -26.81 -9.91
CA GLU A 395 8.30 -27.43 -9.93
C GLU A 395 9.13 -27.07 -8.68
N VAL A 396 9.06 -25.81 -8.23
CA VAL A 396 9.78 -25.32 -7.05
C VAL A 396 9.23 -25.94 -5.77
N LEU A 397 7.92 -26.13 -5.70
CA LEU A 397 7.22 -26.69 -4.53
C LEU A 397 7.06 -28.21 -4.58
N ASN A 398 7.46 -28.87 -5.68
CA ASN A 398 7.27 -30.31 -5.95
C ASN A 398 5.82 -30.75 -5.75
N ILE A 399 4.87 -29.98 -6.29
CA ILE A 399 3.44 -30.31 -6.29
C ILE A 399 3.03 -30.90 -7.64
N PRO A 400 2.15 -31.93 -7.68
CA PRO A 400 1.87 -32.68 -8.91
C PRO A 400 1.08 -31.89 -9.96
N ALA A 401 0.27 -30.91 -9.54
CA ALA A 401 -0.47 -30.02 -10.43
C ALA A 401 -0.72 -28.67 -9.74
N PHE A 402 -0.59 -27.59 -10.52
CA PHE A 402 -0.98 -26.26 -10.08
C PHE A 402 -2.47 -26.06 -10.33
N THR A 403 -3.22 -25.75 -9.25
CA THR A 403 -4.60 -25.30 -9.35
C THR A 403 -4.81 -24.10 -8.44
N PRO A 404 -5.35 -23.00 -8.94
CA PRO A 404 -5.62 -21.80 -8.12
C PRO A 404 -6.61 -22.01 -6.97
N SER A 405 -7.40 -23.08 -7.06
CA SER A 405 -8.42 -23.48 -6.07
C SER A 405 -8.02 -24.75 -5.29
N PHE A 406 -6.73 -25.02 -5.17
CA PHE A 406 -6.21 -26.26 -4.56
C PHE A 406 -6.71 -26.43 -3.12
N ASP A 407 -7.44 -27.50 -2.87
CA ASP A 407 -7.84 -27.91 -1.52
C ASP A 407 -6.67 -28.70 -0.90
N TYR A 408 -6.10 -28.14 0.17
CA TYR A 408 -4.88 -28.65 0.82
C TYR A 408 -5.05 -29.94 1.60
N LYS A 409 -6.27 -30.47 1.72
CA LYS A 409 -6.52 -31.66 2.52
C LYS A 409 -5.67 -32.86 2.05
N GLY A 410 -4.57 -33.05 2.73
CA GLY A 410 -3.70 -34.22 2.57
C GLY A 410 -2.51 -34.10 1.61
N SER A 411 -2.27 -32.94 0.97
CA SER A 411 -1.11 -32.76 0.07
C SER A 411 0.10 -32.25 0.82
N VAL A 412 1.18 -33.02 0.84
CA VAL A 412 2.46 -32.63 1.45
C VAL A 412 3.25 -31.81 0.44
N ILE A 413 3.40 -30.50 0.69
CA ILE A 413 4.30 -29.63 -0.07
C ILE A 413 5.73 -29.92 0.41
N LYS A 414 6.62 -30.29 -0.53
CA LYS A 414 8.04 -30.52 -0.27
C LYS A 414 8.88 -29.57 -1.16
N PRO A 415 9.05 -28.29 -0.77
CA PRO A 415 9.80 -27.35 -1.58
C PRO A 415 11.24 -27.81 -1.82
N ASN A 416 11.83 -27.32 -2.89
CA ASN A 416 13.26 -27.52 -3.16
C ASN A 416 14.10 -27.07 -1.93
N GLN A 417 15.02 -27.94 -1.46
CA GLN A 417 15.79 -27.69 -0.25
C GLN A 417 16.65 -26.41 -0.33
N LYS A 418 17.20 -26.06 -1.50
CA LYS A 418 17.93 -24.80 -1.67
C LYS A 418 17.02 -23.58 -1.46
N VAL A 419 15.75 -23.68 -1.91
CA VAL A 419 14.75 -22.61 -1.69
C VAL A 419 14.42 -22.51 -0.21
N VAL A 420 14.20 -23.62 0.46
CA VAL A 420 13.95 -23.66 1.92
C VAL A 420 15.10 -22.99 2.68
N ALA A 421 16.34 -23.38 2.40
CA ALA A 421 17.52 -22.81 3.07
C ALA A 421 17.67 -21.29 2.78
N ALA A 422 17.38 -20.84 1.57
CA ALA A 422 17.44 -19.42 1.21
C ALA A 422 16.34 -18.59 1.90
N VAL A 423 15.13 -19.15 2.04
CA VAL A 423 14.05 -18.52 2.81
C VAL A 423 14.40 -18.45 4.28
N GLU A 424 14.93 -19.52 4.88
CA GLU A 424 15.43 -19.54 6.26
C GLU A 424 16.49 -18.46 6.51
N ALA A 425 17.47 -18.35 5.62
CA ALA A 425 18.47 -17.31 5.69
C ALA A 425 17.87 -15.90 5.63
N GLY A 426 16.87 -15.67 4.77
CA GLY A 426 16.13 -14.42 4.67
C GLY A 426 15.36 -14.10 5.96
N LEU A 427 14.66 -15.08 6.51
CA LEU A 427 13.92 -14.94 7.78
C LEU A 427 14.89 -14.70 8.97
N THR A 428 16.05 -15.34 8.97
CA THR A 428 17.10 -15.08 9.97
C THR A 428 17.58 -13.63 9.90
N ARG A 429 17.79 -13.07 8.70
CA ARG A 429 18.15 -11.65 8.54
C ARG A 429 17.00 -10.73 9.00
N ALA A 430 15.76 -11.05 8.64
CA ALA A 430 14.60 -10.31 9.12
C ALA A 430 14.48 -10.33 10.66
N ASN A 431 14.77 -11.46 11.30
CA ASN A 431 14.72 -11.63 12.76
C ASN A 431 15.83 -10.88 13.51
N LYS A 432 16.99 -10.57 12.89
CA LYS A 432 18.10 -9.84 13.56
C LYS A 432 17.68 -8.48 14.11
N ASN A 433 16.74 -7.83 13.45
CA ASN A 433 16.23 -6.52 13.87
C ASN A 433 14.91 -6.62 14.68
N ALA A 434 14.52 -7.80 15.19
CA ALA A 434 13.36 -7.94 16.06
C ALA A 434 13.62 -7.25 17.41
N LEU A 435 12.64 -6.48 17.88
CA LEU A 435 12.74 -5.73 19.14
C LEU A 435 12.68 -6.64 20.38
N SER A 436 12.02 -7.81 20.27
CA SER A 436 11.97 -8.83 21.32
C SER A 436 12.10 -10.24 20.74
N ARG A 437 12.34 -11.22 21.61
CA ARG A 437 12.37 -12.63 21.19
C ARG A 437 11.02 -13.10 20.66
N ALA A 438 9.92 -12.61 21.20
CA ALA A 438 8.58 -13.01 20.77
C ALA A 438 8.23 -12.50 19.36
N GLN A 439 8.89 -11.44 18.89
CA GLN A 439 8.73 -10.93 17.50
C GLN A 439 9.48 -11.75 16.45
N ARG A 440 10.26 -12.75 16.86
CA ARG A 440 10.99 -13.61 15.92
C ARG A 440 10.09 -14.68 15.34
N VAL A 441 10.05 -14.76 14.02
CA VAL A 441 9.38 -15.85 13.31
C VAL A 441 10.25 -17.11 13.44
N GLN A 442 9.64 -18.21 13.90
CA GLN A 442 10.36 -19.47 14.14
C GLN A 442 10.16 -20.51 13.05
N LYS A 443 8.99 -20.51 12.38
CA LYS A 443 8.68 -21.46 11.32
C LYS A 443 7.94 -20.78 10.19
N PHE A 444 7.97 -21.37 9.01
CA PHE A 444 7.27 -20.86 7.84
C PHE A 444 6.68 -21.97 6.98
N ALA A 445 5.71 -21.61 6.15
CA ALA A 445 5.23 -22.45 5.05
C ALA A 445 5.22 -21.65 3.75
N LEU A 446 5.64 -22.27 2.65
CA LEU A 446 5.44 -21.77 1.30
C LEU A 446 4.08 -22.28 0.80
N LEU A 447 3.22 -21.36 0.38
CA LEU A 447 1.90 -21.65 -0.13
C LEU A 447 1.94 -21.90 -1.66
N PRO A 448 1.03 -22.69 -2.23
CA PRO A 448 1.11 -23.17 -3.61
C PRO A 448 0.57 -22.22 -4.65
N HIS A 449 0.04 -21.09 -4.28
CA HIS A 449 -0.36 -20.03 -5.20
C HIS A 449 -0.23 -18.67 -4.52
N ASP A 450 -0.11 -17.63 -5.33
CA ASP A 450 -0.12 -16.27 -4.83
C ASP A 450 -1.54 -15.83 -4.44
N PHE A 451 -1.64 -14.87 -3.51
CA PHE A 451 -2.93 -14.34 -3.06
C PHE A 451 -3.54 -13.43 -4.13
N THR A 452 -4.82 -13.63 -4.41
CA THR A 452 -5.57 -12.81 -5.36
C THR A 452 -6.98 -12.50 -4.88
N VAL A 453 -7.66 -11.57 -5.55
CA VAL A 453 -9.06 -11.24 -5.26
C VAL A 453 -9.99 -12.42 -5.60
N PRO A 454 -9.86 -13.07 -6.79
CA PRO A 454 -10.72 -14.21 -7.12
C PRO A 454 -10.54 -15.42 -6.21
N THR A 455 -9.34 -15.66 -5.67
CA THR A 455 -9.08 -16.77 -4.74
C THR A 455 -9.51 -16.47 -3.30
N GLY A 456 -9.89 -15.20 -3.03
CA GLY A 456 -10.53 -14.75 -1.79
C GLY A 456 -9.59 -14.25 -0.71
N GLU A 457 -8.27 -14.43 -0.82
CA GLU A 457 -7.30 -13.97 0.17
C GLU A 457 -7.12 -12.45 0.17
N LEU A 458 -7.34 -11.81 -0.98
CA LEU A 458 -7.32 -10.36 -1.09
C LEU A 458 -8.74 -9.80 -1.21
N GLY A 459 -8.97 -8.65 -0.60
CA GLY A 459 -10.17 -7.85 -0.83
C GLY A 459 -10.10 -7.06 -2.15
N PRO A 460 -11.20 -6.41 -2.60
CA PRO A 460 -11.23 -5.61 -3.83
C PRO A 460 -10.19 -4.48 -3.87
N THR A 461 -9.73 -4.03 -2.70
CA THR A 461 -8.66 -3.02 -2.53
C THR A 461 -7.28 -3.64 -2.42
N LEU A 462 -7.12 -4.93 -2.75
CA LEU A 462 -5.88 -5.70 -2.69
C LEU A 462 -5.28 -5.83 -1.27
N LYS A 463 -6.08 -5.62 -0.23
CA LYS A 463 -5.69 -5.84 1.18
C LYS A 463 -5.92 -7.30 1.56
N SER A 464 -4.98 -7.88 2.31
CA SER A 464 -5.09 -9.25 2.81
C SER A 464 -6.28 -9.42 3.77
N ARG A 465 -7.10 -10.44 3.54
CA ARG A 465 -8.21 -10.85 4.40
C ARG A 465 -7.70 -11.86 5.44
N ARG A 466 -6.99 -11.35 6.46
CA ARG A 466 -6.26 -12.17 7.45
C ARG A 466 -7.08 -13.30 8.04
N ALA A 467 -8.30 -13.02 8.51
CA ALA A 467 -9.18 -14.05 9.09
C ALA A 467 -9.47 -15.17 8.08
N PHE A 468 -9.84 -14.82 6.85
CA PHE A 468 -10.11 -15.78 5.78
C PHE A 468 -8.87 -16.63 5.44
N ILE A 469 -7.69 -16.01 5.37
CA ILE A 469 -6.43 -16.72 5.11
C ILE A 469 -6.12 -17.69 6.24
N CYS A 470 -6.25 -17.27 7.50
CA CYS A 470 -6.02 -18.14 8.65
C CYS A 470 -6.99 -19.35 8.68
N GLU A 471 -8.26 -19.14 8.30
CA GLU A 471 -9.25 -20.19 8.19
C GLU A 471 -8.93 -21.15 7.04
N LYS A 472 -8.67 -20.61 5.84
CA LYS A 472 -8.36 -21.37 4.62
C LYS A 472 -7.14 -22.28 4.79
N TYR A 473 -6.11 -21.79 5.48
CA TYR A 473 -4.84 -22.50 5.68
C TYR A 473 -4.65 -23.04 7.12
N ALA A 474 -5.75 -23.25 7.85
CA ALA A 474 -5.72 -23.70 9.24
C ALA A 474 -4.91 -24.98 9.44
N ASP A 475 -5.06 -25.97 8.55
CA ASP A 475 -4.34 -27.24 8.65
C ASP A 475 -2.82 -27.06 8.53
N ILE A 476 -2.36 -26.18 7.63
CA ILE A 476 -0.92 -25.84 7.48
C ILE A 476 -0.42 -25.14 8.74
N ILE A 477 -1.21 -24.20 9.25
CA ILE A 477 -0.86 -23.46 10.47
C ILE A 477 -0.71 -24.43 11.65
N GLU A 478 -1.67 -25.34 11.85
CA GLU A 478 -1.60 -26.33 12.94
C GLU A 478 -0.40 -27.26 12.77
N GLU A 479 -0.06 -27.66 11.54
CA GLU A 479 1.12 -28.49 11.27
C GLU A 479 2.42 -27.77 11.69
N LEU A 480 2.53 -26.45 11.43
CA LEU A 480 3.70 -25.65 11.85
C LEU A 480 3.86 -25.61 13.37
N TYR A 481 2.78 -25.73 14.14
CA TYR A 481 2.84 -25.71 15.62
C TYR A 481 3.11 -27.09 16.22
N LYS A 482 3.08 -28.20 15.46
CA LYS A 482 3.47 -29.52 15.95
C LYS A 482 4.98 -29.58 16.18
N GLU A 483 5.40 -30.22 17.26
CA GLU A 483 6.82 -30.35 17.65
C GLU A 483 7.66 -31.14 16.63
N SER A 484 7.03 -32.05 15.89
CA SER A 484 7.68 -32.91 14.88
C SER A 484 7.90 -32.23 13.52
N SER A 485 7.42 -31.00 13.29
CA SER A 485 7.57 -30.36 11.98
C SER A 485 9.03 -29.97 11.72
N ARG A 486 9.63 -30.54 10.65
CA ARG A 486 11.04 -30.36 10.27
C ARG A 486 11.40 -28.97 9.69
N LEU A 487 10.44 -28.05 9.65
CA LEU A 487 10.64 -26.68 9.16
C LEU A 487 11.01 -25.73 10.30
N LEU A 488 12.09 -26.04 11.03
CA LEU A 488 12.64 -25.22 12.11
C LEU A 488 13.71 -24.30 11.54
N ILE A 489 13.57 -22.99 11.76
CA ILE A 489 14.70 -22.06 11.67
C ILE A 489 15.57 -22.36 12.89
N LYS A 490 16.78 -22.91 12.70
CA LYS A 490 17.78 -22.98 13.78
C LYS A 490 18.19 -21.56 14.14
N ASN A 491 17.65 -21.04 15.23
CA ASN A 491 18.18 -19.85 15.88
C ASN A 491 19.41 -20.32 16.66
N ASP A 492 20.60 -20.05 16.14
CA ASP A 492 21.80 -20.06 16.99
C ASP A 492 21.60 -19.01 18.09
N LEU A 493 21.75 -19.46 19.31
CA LEU A 493 21.58 -18.76 20.59
C LEU A 493 22.39 -17.45 20.69
#